data_bd52b99af0b31f357c1605996d0060fa
#
_entry.id   bd52b99af0b31f357c1605996d0060fa
#
_cell.length_a   1.000
_cell.length_b   1.000
_cell.length_c   1.000
_cell.angle_alpha   90.00
_cell.angle_beta   90.00
_cell.angle_gamma   90.00
#
_symmetry.space_group_name_H-M   'P 1'
#
loop_
_entity.id
_entity.type
_entity.pdbx_description
1 polymer ?
#
loop_
_entity_poly.entity_id
_entity_poly.type
_entity_poly.pdbx_seq_one_letter_code
_entity_poly.pdbx_strand_id
1 'polypeptide(L)'
;SDVLELPRIGGTALSTLEILAAADMLIDDRTLAVRHYFAKHTVDLPPTMVSQLETWLDVMIEGSRQTPRRRARHPQTAHLHILGMSPILRTWAESGRQSLAEVSRKDFVAALPANGAHRNFAEQGFRSLFRVLKARKMIFTDPTRGLPITPVNATVPLPLDSEAIRKALNSPDPAVALAVSLVAFHAVTGPQLAAMQLTDIQDGRFTLQDRTIPLAGPVLTRLAAYLDHRSKTWPATLNAHLFINRKTAPRTTPVSRNFPWIAAQLKPQALREDRILQEIHATGGDVRRICDLFGLSITAALRYASTLEHPDLADGEAGTHRAR
;
A
#
# COMPACT_ATOMS: atom_id res chain seq x y z
N SER A 1 24.54 15.99 -7.31
CA SER A 1 23.95 16.61 -7.43
C SER A 1 23.71 17.96 -8.03
N ASP A 2 24.07 18.15 -9.29
CA ASP A 2 23.91 19.44 -9.97
C ASP A 2 22.45 19.89 -10.08
N VAL A 3 21.52 18.93 -10.20
CA VAL A 3 20.09 19.22 -10.24
C VAL A 3 19.56 19.83 -8.92
N LEU A 4 20.20 19.53 -7.80
CA LEU A 4 19.81 20.09 -6.49
C LEU A 4 20.23 21.56 -6.32
N GLU A 5 21.11 22.06 -7.18
CA GLU A 5 21.51 23.47 -7.21
C GLU A 5 20.55 24.35 -8.03
N LEU A 6 19.67 23.75 -8.86
CA LEU A 6 18.71 24.47 -9.71
C LEU A 6 17.84 25.50 -8.98
N PRO A 7 17.36 25.25 -7.74
CA PRO A 7 16.58 26.26 -7.01
C PRO A 7 17.32 27.59 -6.79
N ARG A 8 18.67 27.56 -6.71
CA ARG A 8 19.49 28.77 -6.55
C ARG A 8 19.48 29.68 -7.79
N ILE A 9 19.17 29.10 -8.95
CA ILE A 9 19.08 29.81 -10.23
C ILE A 9 17.64 29.89 -10.76
N GLY A 10 16.64 29.68 -9.90
CA GLY A 10 15.22 29.77 -10.25
C GLY A 10 14.62 28.54 -10.93
N GLY A 11 15.36 27.45 -11.04
CA GLY A 11 14.87 26.18 -11.58
C GLY A 11 14.14 25.31 -10.57
N THR A 12 13.32 24.35 -11.04
CA THR A 12 12.58 23.38 -10.22
C THR A 12 13.32 22.04 -10.16
N ALA A 13 14.10 21.80 -9.11
CA ALA A 13 14.89 20.58 -8.96
C ALA A 13 14.07 19.30 -9.08
N LEU A 14 12.88 19.24 -8.44
CA LEU A 14 12.05 18.02 -8.44
C LEU A 14 11.51 17.68 -9.83
N SER A 15 10.97 18.65 -10.57
CA SER A 15 10.46 18.41 -11.92
C SER A 15 11.60 18.02 -12.89
N THR A 16 12.76 18.64 -12.75
CA THR A 16 13.94 18.28 -13.56
C THR A 16 14.42 16.86 -13.27
N LEU A 17 14.48 16.46 -12.00
CA LEU A 17 14.83 15.09 -11.61
C LEU A 17 13.85 14.07 -12.22
N GLU A 18 12.55 14.36 -12.20
CA GLU A 18 11.52 13.48 -12.77
C GLU A 18 11.66 13.35 -14.29
N ILE A 19 11.89 14.45 -14.99
CA ILE A 19 12.08 14.45 -16.45
C ILE A 19 13.35 13.69 -16.84
N LEU A 20 14.47 13.96 -16.16
CA LEU A 20 15.72 13.24 -16.40
C LEU A 20 15.63 11.75 -16.10
N ALA A 21 14.93 11.38 -15.04
CA ALA A 21 14.68 9.98 -14.71
C ALA A 21 13.79 9.29 -15.77
N ALA A 22 12.75 9.97 -16.26
CA ALA A 22 11.88 9.44 -17.31
C ALA A 22 12.61 9.28 -18.67
N ALA A 23 13.63 10.13 -18.92
CA ALA A 23 14.46 10.06 -20.11
C ALA A 23 15.68 9.12 -19.98
N ASP A 24 15.82 8.40 -18.85
CA ASP A 24 16.99 7.57 -18.50
C ASP A 24 18.32 8.35 -18.53
N MET A 25 18.26 9.65 -18.25
CA MET A 25 19.41 10.56 -18.23
C MET A 25 19.88 10.93 -16.81
N LEU A 26 19.19 10.41 -15.80
CA LEU A 26 19.49 10.71 -14.39
C LEU A 26 20.41 9.65 -13.80
N ILE A 27 21.60 10.08 -13.35
CA ILE A 27 22.42 9.31 -12.42
C ILE A 27 21.96 9.71 -11.01
N ASP A 28 21.15 8.87 -10.37
CA ASP A 28 20.64 9.14 -9.03
C ASP A 28 21.65 8.68 -7.97
N ASP A 29 22.45 9.62 -7.49
CA ASP A 29 23.45 9.43 -6.42
C ASP A 29 22.89 9.68 -5.02
N ARG A 30 21.59 9.93 -4.89
CA ARG A 30 20.95 10.19 -3.60
C ARG A 30 20.87 8.94 -2.75
N THR A 31 21.21 9.08 -1.48
CA THR A 31 20.98 8.02 -0.50
C THR A 31 19.47 7.85 -0.28
N LEU A 32 18.99 6.62 -0.42
CA LEU A 32 17.59 6.31 -0.20
C LEU A 32 17.15 6.73 1.21
N ALA A 33 15.98 7.36 1.32
CA ALA A 33 15.42 7.81 2.60
C ALA A 33 15.36 6.70 3.67
N VAL A 34 15.16 5.45 3.27
CA VAL A 34 15.16 4.30 4.17
C VAL A 34 16.55 4.02 4.77
N ARG A 35 17.65 4.34 4.07
CA ARG A 35 19.01 4.21 4.62
C ARG A 35 19.29 5.29 5.67
N HIS A 36 18.82 6.51 5.48
CA HIS A 36 18.87 7.56 6.51
C HIS A 36 18.03 7.17 7.75
N TYR A 37 16.84 6.62 7.50
CA TYR A 37 16.01 6.13 8.59
C TYR A 37 16.67 4.99 9.35
N PHE A 38 17.30 4.05 8.64
CA PHE A 38 18.07 2.95 9.22
C PHE A 38 19.21 3.48 10.10
N ALA A 39 20.08 4.35 9.56
CA ALA A 39 21.21 4.92 10.31
C ALA A 39 20.73 5.58 11.62
N LYS A 40 19.64 6.35 11.57
CA LYS A 40 19.06 6.98 12.78
C LYS A 40 18.61 5.98 13.84
N HIS A 41 18.14 4.79 13.44
CA HIS A 41 17.57 3.80 14.36
C HIS A 41 18.58 2.74 14.81
N THR A 42 19.80 2.77 14.29
CA THR A 42 20.88 1.81 14.61
C THR A 42 22.09 2.47 15.27
N VAL A 43 22.07 3.80 15.49
CA VAL A 43 23.21 4.54 16.04
C VAL A 43 23.70 4.02 17.40
N ASP A 44 22.77 3.58 18.25
CA ASP A 44 23.07 3.11 19.60
C ASP A 44 23.22 1.57 19.69
N LEU A 45 23.26 0.88 18.55
CA LEU A 45 23.39 -0.59 18.52
C LEU A 45 24.86 -1.01 18.42
N PRO A 46 25.21 -2.19 18.97
CA PRO A 46 26.55 -2.76 18.81
C PRO A 46 26.95 -2.92 17.34
N PRO A 47 28.23 -2.67 16.99
CA PRO A 47 28.68 -2.72 15.59
C PRO A 47 28.37 -4.02 14.86
N THR A 48 28.46 -5.16 15.55
CA THR A 48 28.11 -6.47 14.96
C THR A 48 26.65 -6.56 14.61
N MET A 49 25.73 -6.05 15.48
CA MET A 49 24.31 -6.00 15.15
C MET A 49 24.03 -5.09 13.97
N VAL A 50 24.69 -3.91 13.91
CA VAL A 50 24.54 -2.98 12.79
C VAL A 50 24.93 -3.64 11.46
N SER A 51 26.12 -4.29 11.40
CA SER A 51 26.56 -5.00 10.21
C SER A 51 25.61 -6.13 9.78
N GLN A 52 25.02 -6.84 10.73
CA GLN A 52 24.00 -7.87 10.45
C GLN A 52 22.72 -7.25 9.86
N LEU A 53 22.28 -6.12 10.39
CA LEU A 53 21.13 -5.39 9.91
C LEU A 53 21.37 -4.74 8.54
N GLU A 54 22.57 -4.22 8.26
CA GLU A 54 22.98 -3.71 6.96
C GLU A 54 22.91 -4.79 5.89
N THR A 55 23.48 -5.96 6.16
CA THR A 55 23.41 -7.13 5.26
C THR A 55 21.95 -7.48 4.91
N TRP A 56 21.05 -7.42 5.87
CA TRP A 56 19.63 -7.64 5.63
C TRP A 56 18.99 -6.50 4.83
N LEU A 57 19.31 -5.25 5.15
CA LEU A 57 18.76 -4.07 4.48
C LEU A 57 19.13 -4.06 2.99
N ASP A 58 20.37 -4.39 2.66
CA ASP A 58 20.84 -4.48 1.27
C ASP A 58 20.05 -5.55 0.50
N VAL A 59 19.87 -6.73 1.09
CA VAL A 59 19.03 -7.78 0.48
C VAL A 59 17.57 -7.33 0.29
N MET A 60 17.04 -6.52 1.22
CA MET A 60 15.68 -5.99 1.10
C MET A 60 15.55 -4.96 -0.01
N ILE A 61 16.50 -4.05 -0.16
CA ILE A 61 16.42 -2.92 -1.10
C ILE A 61 16.87 -3.33 -2.50
N GLU A 62 17.97 -4.07 -2.60
CA GLU A 62 18.61 -4.39 -3.88
C GLU A 62 18.20 -5.78 -4.40
N GLY A 63 17.64 -6.59 -3.51
CA GLY A 63 17.40 -8.00 -3.79
C GLY A 63 18.68 -8.82 -3.64
N SER A 64 18.60 -10.11 -3.96
CA SER A 64 19.76 -10.99 -3.91
C SER A 64 19.65 -12.13 -4.92
N ARG A 65 20.73 -12.33 -5.69
CA ARG A 65 20.93 -13.50 -6.54
C ARG A 65 21.52 -14.70 -5.76
N GLN A 66 22.17 -14.42 -4.63
CA GLN A 66 22.69 -15.43 -3.71
C GLN A 66 21.60 -15.89 -2.74
N THR A 67 21.82 -16.99 -2.03
CA THR A 67 20.89 -17.51 -1.03
C THR A 67 20.74 -16.55 0.17
N PRO A 68 19.50 -16.20 0.58
CA PRO A 68 18.25 -16.55 -0.05
C PRO A 68 18.00 -15.68 -1.30
N ARG A 69 17.70 -16.29 -2.43
CA ARG A 69 17.35 -15.54 -3.64
C ARG A 69 16.07 -14.75 -3.40
N ARG A 70 16.15 -13.44 -3.60
CA ARG A 70 15.02 -12.52 -3.37
C ARG A 70 15.02 -11.38 -4.38
N ARG A 71 13.82 -11.00 -4.79
CA ARG A 71 13.61 -9.72 -5.50
C ARG A 71 13.68 -8.57 -4.50
N ALA A 72 14.16 -7.42 -4.96
CA ALA A 72 14.08 -6.17 -4.22
C ALA A 72 12.65 -5.91 -3.72
N ARG A 73 12.52 -5.36 -2.53
CA ARG A 73 11.25 -4.95 -1.92
C ARG A 73 11.12 -3.44 -2.00
N HIS A 74 9.88 -2.99 -2.00
CA HIS A 74 9.62 -1.55 -1.92
C HIS A 74 10.25 -1.00 -0.62
N PRO A 75 10.98 0.16 -0.66
CA PRO A 75 11.66 0.72 0.51
C PRO A 75 10.77 0.92 1.73
N GLN A 76 9.47 1.21 1.52
CA GLN A 76 8.48 1.30 2.59
C GLN A 76 8.33 0.00 3.39
N THR A 77 8.52 -1.17 2.78
CA THR A 77 8.48 -2.45 3.51
C THR A 77 9.64 -2.56 4.48
N ALA A 78 10.85 -2.19 4.05
CA ALA A 78 12.02 -2.16 4.94
C ALA A 78 11.84 -1.13 6.06
N HIS A 79 11.30 0.06 5.74
CA HIS A 79 10.99 1.09 6.73
C HIS A 79 10.05 0.58 7.84
N LEU A 80 8.94 -0.07 7.48
CA LEU A 80 8.00 -0.64 8.46
C LEU A 80 8.62 -1.75 9.30
N HIS A 81 9.46 -2.59 8.70
CA HIS A 81 10.19 -3.61 9.44
C HIS A 81 11.18 -2.98 10.44
N ILE A 82 11.97 -1.97 10.05
CA ILE A 82 12.87 -1.25 10.94
C ILE A 82 12.07 -0.62 12.10
N LEU A 83 10.95 0.03 11.78
CA LEU A 83 10.06 0.63 12.79
C LEU A 83 9.61 -0.39 13.84
N GLY A 84 9.21 -1.58 13.41
CA GLY A 84 8.79 -2.64 14.34
C GLY A 84 9.92 -3.27 15.12
N MET A 85 11.10 -3.45 14.50
CA MET A 85 12.24 -4.12 15.13
C MET A 85 13.03 -3.21 16.08
N SER A 86 13.14 -1.91 15.79
CA SER A 86 14.03 -0.98 16.50
C SER A 86 13.87 -0.98 18.03
N PRO A 87 12.66 -0.96 18.62
CA PRO A 87 12.52 -0.98 20.08
C PRO A 87 13.10 -2.26 20.70
N ILE A 88 12.85 -3.40 20.05
CA ILE A 88 13.32 -4.71 20.52
C ILE A 88 14.85 -4.82 20.40
N LEU A 89 15.42 -4.33 19.30
CA LEU A 89 16.87 -4.31 19.08
C LEU A 89 17.59 -3.50 20.15
N ARG A 90 17.04 -2.33 20.53
CA ARG A 90 17.59 -1.51 21.62
C ARG A 90 17.55 -2.25 22.96
N THR A 91 16.41 -2.84 23.32
CA THR A 91 16.28 -3.63 24.55
C THR A 91 17.31 -4.77 24.60
N TRP A 92 17.57 -5.42 23.47
CA TRP A 92 18.59 -6.47 23.41
C TRP A 92 20.01 -5.91 23.58
N ALA A 93 20.33 -4.78 22.95
CA ALA A 93 21.61 -4.10 23.11
C ALA A 93 21.82 -3.62 24.57
N GLU A 94 20.81 -3.00 25.17
CA GLU A 94 20.82 -2.56 26.58
C GLU A 94 20.97 -3.73 27.54
N SER A 95 20.49 -4.92 27.19
CA SER A 95 20.70 -6.15 27.97
C SER A 95 22.09 -6.78 27.77
N GLY A 96 22.99 -6.10 27.05
CA GLY A 96 24.40 -6.49 26.87
C GLY A 96 24.66 -7.37 25.64
N ARG A 97 23.65 -7.73 24.84
CA ARG A 97 23.87 -8.55 23.64
C ARG A 97 24.64 -7.76 22.58
N GLN A 98 25.70 -8.37 22.08
CA GLN A 98 26.56 -7.77 21.04
C GLN A 98 26.20 -8.21 19.63
N SER A 99 25.48 -9.32 19.48
CA SER A 99 25.15 -9.92 18.19
C SER A 99 23.75 -10.53 18.19
N LEU A 100 23.09 -10.50 17.04
CA LEU A 100 21.82 -11.22 16.82
C LEU A 100 21.97 -12.75 16.86
N ALA A 101 23.21 -13.26 16.78
CA ALA A 101 23.49 -14.69 16.96
C ALA A 101 23.21 -15.18 18.39
N GLU A 102 23.19 -14.28 19.38
CA GLU A 102 22.93 -14.57 20.79
C GLU A 102 21.43 -14.66 21.13
N VAL A 103 20.57 -14.26 20.18
CA VAL A 103 19.12 -14.23 20.40
C VAL A 103 18.52 -15.62 20.28
N SER A 104 17.98 -16.12 21.38
CA SER A 104 17.25 -17.38 21.42
C SER A 104 15.78 -17.22 20.99
N ARG A 105 15.12 -18.35 20.71
CA ARG A 105 13.67 -18.38 20.46
C ARG A 105 12.88 -17.78 21.64
N LYS A 106 13.29 -18.08 22.87
CA LYS A 106 12.64 -17.58 24.08
C LYS A 106 12.74 -16.06 24.16
N ASP A 107 13.93 -15.51 23.89
CA ASP A 107 14.16 -14.07 23.87
C ASP A 107 13.29 -13.37 22.81
N PHE A 108 13.21 -13.95 21.61
CA PHE A 108 12.39 -13.40 20.52
C PHE A 108 10.90 -13.36 20.90
N VAL A 109 10.35 -14.47 21.41
CA VAL A 109 8.93 -14.55 21.79
C VAL A 109 8.61 -13.58 22.93
N ALA A 110 9.49 -13.50 23.93
CA ALA A 110 9.30 -12.61 25.09
C ALA A 110 9.37 -11.11 24.72
N ALA A 111 10.13 -10.76 23.68
CA ALA A 111 10.30 -9.37 23.27
C ALA A 111 9.16 -8.85 22.34
N LEU A 112 8.36 -9.74 21.78
CA LEU A 112 7.28 -9.31 20.88
C LEU A 112 6.17 -8.58 21.65
N PRO A 113 5.66 -7.44 21.16
CA PRO A 113 4.48 -6.78 21.71
C PRO A 113 3.28 -7.74 21.76
N ALA A 114 2.35 -7.56 22.68
CA ALA A 114 1.21 -8.44 22.84
C ALA A 114 0.33 -8.52 21.58
N ASN A 115 0.08 -7.37 20.93
CA ASN A 115 -0.78 -7.27 19.74
C ASN A 115 -0.48 -5.99 18.93
N GLY A 116 -1.26 -5.75 17.87
CA GLY A 116 -1.25 -4.53 17.08
C GLY A 116 -0.27 -4.53 15.90
N ALA A 117 -0.27 -3.41 15.17
CA ALA A 117 0.51 -3.27 13.94
C ALA A 117 2.03 -3.37 14.18
N HIS A 118 2.52 -2.84 15.29
CA HIS A 118 3.94 -2.93 15.67
C HIS A 118 4.40 -4.37 15.87
N ARG A 119 3.56 -5.23 16.49
CA ARG A 119 3.85 -6.66 16.58
C ARG A 119 4.03 -7.28 15.21
N ASN A 120 3.09 -7.01 14.30
CA ASN A 120 3.15 -7.56 12.94
C ASN A 120 4.40 -7.10 12.18
N PHE A 121 4.76 -5.83 12.30
CA PHE A 121 5.97 -5.29 11.66
C PHE A 121 7.24 -5.90 12.24
N ALA A 122 7.32 -6.03 13.57
CA ALA A 122 8.44 -6.69 14.25
C ALA A 122 8.56 -8.16 13.84
N GLU A 123 7.46 -8.91 13.90
CA GLU A 123 7.45 -10.33 13.58
C GLU A 123 7.88 -10.58 12.13
N GLN A 124 7.31 -9.84 11.16
CA GLN A 124 7.68 -9.95 9.76
C GLN A 124 9.10 -9.49 9.49
N GLY A 125 9.53 -8.41 10.15
CA GLY A 125 10.89 -7.88 10.06
C GLY A 125 11.92 -8.89 10.54
N PHE A 126 11.76 -9.42 11.74
CA PHE A 126 12.67 -10.42 12.31
C PHE A 126 12.68 -11.74 11.54
N ARG A 127 11.52 -12.23 11.08
CA ARG A 127 11.48 -13.41 10.19
C ARG A 127 12.26 -13.19 8.90
N SER A 128 12.17 -11.98 8.34
CA SER A 128 12.93 -11.61 7.16
C SER A 128 14.42 -11.53 7.47
N LEU A 129 14.80 -10.88 8.57
CA LEU A 129 16.15 -10.67 9.02
C LEU A 129 16.85 -12.01 9.33
N PHE A 130 16.32 -12.80 10.23
CA PHE A 130 16.94 -14.05 10.66
C PHE A 130 17.05 -15.07 9.51
N ARG A 131 16.11 -15.07 8.57
CA ARG A 131 16.21 -15.88 7.35
C ARG A 131 17.41 -15.47 6.48
N VAL A 132 17.66 -14.16 6.33
CA VAL A 132 18.82 -13.65 5.59
C VAL A 132 20.12 -14.01 6.33
N LEU A 133 20.21 -13.70 7.62
CA LEU A 133 21.40 -13.96 8.43
C LEU A 133 21.75 -15.46 8.47
N LYS A 134 20.75 -16.32 8.62
CA LYS A 134 20.95 -17.79 8.58
C LYS A 134 21.47 -18.25 7.23
N ALA A 135 20.89 -17.76 6.13
CA ALA A 135 21.31 -18.12 4.78
C ALA A 135 22.71 -17.58 4.45
N ARG A 136 23.10 -16.45 5.02
CA ARG A 136 24.46 -15.86 4.93
C ARG A 136 25.45 -16.45 5.91
N LYS A 137 25.05 -17.44 6.73
CA LYS A 137 25.86 -18.10 7.75
C LYS A 137 26.38 -17.13 8.84
N MET A 138 25.69 -16.02 9.05
CA MET A 138 26.01 -15.03 10.10
C MET A 138 25.45 -15.43 11.47
N ILE A 139 24.50 -16.35 11.50
CA ILE A 139 23.91 -16.96 12.70
C ILE A 139 23.80 -18.48 12.52
N PHE A 140 23.88 -19.21 13.62
CA PHE A 140 23.76 -20.66 13.59
C PHE A 140 22.29 -21.12 13.58
N THR A 141 21.42 -20.49 14.35
CA THR A 141 20.01 -20.85 14.50
C THR A 141 19.11 -19.66 14.15
N ASP A 142 18.02 -19.91 13.43
CA ASP A 142 16.96 -18.91 13.20
C ASP A 142 15.92 -19.03 14.33
N PRO A 143 15.84 -18.06 15.24
CA PRO A 143 14.93 -18.11 16.39
C PRO A 143 13.45 -18.03 16.00
N THR A 144 13.15 -17.59 14.77
CA THR A 144 11.77 -17.44 14.28
C THR A 144 11.25 -18.68 13.55
N ARG A 145 12.11 -19.68 13.29
CA ARG A 145 11.75 -20.87 12.52
C ARG A 145 10.67 -21.69 13.23
N GLY A 146 9.61 -22.05 12.50
CA GLY A 146 8.54 -22.92 13.03
C GLY A 146 7.60 -22.24 14.05
N LEU A 147 7.74 -20.93 14.28
CA LEU A 147 6.73 -20.20 15.03
C LEU A 147 5.49 -19.96 14.15
N PRO A 148 4.27 -20.08 14.70
CA PRO A 148 3.07 -19.73 13.97
C PRO A 148 3.13 -18.25 13.54
N ILE A 149 2.62 -17.97 12.35
CA ILE A 149 2.42 -16.58 11.92
C ILE A 149 1.21 -16.07 12.69
N THR A 150 1.38 -14.97 13.42
CA THR A 150 0.22 -14.31 14.03
C THR A 150 -0.71 -13.89 12.91
N PRO A 151 -1.95 -14.43 12.84
CA PRO A 151 -2.89 -14.00 11.83
C PRO A 151 -3.07 -12.48 11.99
N VAL A 152 -2.91 -11.72 10.93
CA VAL A 152 -3.49 -10.38 10.90
C VAL A 152 -4.97 -10.62 11.13
N ASN A 153 -5.53 -10.09 12.23
CA ASN A 153 -6.96 -10.16 12.46
C ASN A 153 -7.63 -9.61 11.21
N ALA A 154 -8.05 -10.51 10.35
CA ALA A 154 -8.87 -10.16 9.20
C ALA A 154 -10.22 -9.73 9.80
N THR A 155 -10.37 -8.44 10.04
CA THR A 155 -11.68 -7.88 10.39
C THR A 155 -12.64 -8.29 9.29
N VAL A 156 -13.76 -8.82 9.70
CA VAL A 156 -14.87 -9.10 8.77
C VAL A 156 -15.22 -7.77 8.12
N PRO A 157 -15.21 -7.68 6.78
CA PRO A 157 -15.64 -6.45 6.11
C PRO A 157 -17.08 -6.15 6.51
N LEU A 158 -17.34 -4.91 6.91
CA LEU A 158 -18.68 -4.44 7.26
C LEU A 158 -19.20 -3.51 6.16
N PRO A 159 -20.52 -3.53 5.88
CA PRO A 159 -21.16 -2.58 4.98
C PRO A 159 -20.92 -1.14 5.46
N LEU A 160 -20.75 -0.24 4.51
CA LEU A 160 -20.66 1.18 4.79
C LEU A 160 -22.04 1.83 4.83
N ASP A 161 -22.12 2.97 5.52
CA ASP A 161 -23.30 3.83 5.47
C ASP A 161 -23.55 4.33 4.03
N SER A 162 -24.68 3.95 3.46
CA SER A 162 -25.08 4.29 2.10
C SER A 162 -25.24 5.81 1.91
N GLU A 163 -25.62 6.53 2.96
CA GLU A 163 -25.75 7.99 2.90
C GLU A 163 -24.39 8.69 2.80
N ALA A 164 -23.39 8.20 3.54
CA ALA A 164 -22.03 8.70 3.41
C ALA A 164 -21.45 8.48 2.00
N ILE A 165 -21.72 7.31 1.40
CA ILE A 165 -21.32 7.01 0.01
C ILE A 165 -22.04 7.96 -0.96
N ARG A 166 -23.37 8.13 -0.82
CA ARG A 166 -24.18 9.01 -1.67
C ARG A 166 -23.71 10.45 -1.60
N LYS A 167 -23.44 10.97 -0.40
CA LYS A 167 -22.90 12.31 -0.18
C LYS A 167 -21.57 12.51 -0.91
N ALA A 168 -20.66 11.54 -0.80
CA ALA A 168 -19.34 11.61 -1.45
C ALA A 168 -19.43 11.48 -2.98
N LEU A 169 -20.33 10.64 -3.51
CA LEU A 169 -20.62 10.53 -4.94
C LEU A 169 -21.18 11.83 -5.56
N ASN A 170 -21.86 12.63 -4.76
CA ASN A 170 -22.43 13.94 -5.15
C ASN A 170 -21.60 15.11 -4.61
N SER A 171 -20.33 14.87 -4.30
CA SER A 171 -19.41 15.94 -3.88
C SER A 171 -19.32 17.05 -4.93
N PRO A 172 -19.28 18.33 -4.53
CA PRO A 172 -19.01 19.45 -5.42
C PRO A 172 -17.56 19.43 -5.96
N ASP A 173 -16.65 18.71 -5.32
CA ASP A 173 -15.29 18.47 -5.81
C ASP A 173 -15.31 17.35 -6.85
N PRO A 174 -15.06 17.63 -8.13
CA PRO A 174 -15.08 16.60 -9.18
C PRO A 174 -14.06 15.48 -8.98
N ALA A 175 -12.91 15.75 -8.31
CA ALA A 175 -11.92 14.73 -8.02
C ALA A 175 -12.42 13.74 -6.97
N VAL A 176 -13.12 14.23 -5.94
CA VAL A 176 -13.76 13.38 -4.93
C VAL A 176 -14.86 12.53 -5.57
N ALA A 177 -15.78 13.17 -6.31
CA ALA A 177 -16.90 12.48 -6.92
C ALA A 177 -16.45 11.36 -7.88
N LEU A 178 -15.44 11.62 -8.72
CA LEU A 178 -14.88 10.62 -9.63
C LEU A 178 -14.16 9.50 -8.87
N ALA A 179 -13.27 9.82 -7.92
CA ALA A 179 -12.50 8.82 -7.18
C ALA A 179 -13.42 7.87 -6.41
N VAL A 180 -14.42 8.42 -5.71
CA VAL A 180 -15.41 7.62 -4.99
C VAL A 180 -16.20 6.74 -5.97
N SER A 181 -16.60 7.26 -7.13
CA SER A 181 -17.34 6.47 -8.12
C SER A 181 -16.52 5.31 -8.70
N LEU A 182 -15.24 5.51 -9.00
CA LEU A 182 -14.36 4.44 -9.48
C LEU A 182 -14.21 3.30 -8.45
N VAL A 183 -14.15 3.63 -7.18
CA VAL A 183 -14.06 2.60 -6.12
C VAL A 183 -15.43 1.96 -5.87
N ALA A 184 -16.51 2.75 -5.77
CA ALA A 184 -17.84 2.24 -5.47
C ALA A 184 -18.43 1.35 -6.58
N PHE A 185 -18.13 1.63 -7.84
CA PHE A 185 -18.66 0.84 -8.97
C PHE A 185 -17.72 -0.27 -9.42
N HIS A 186 -16.40 -0.01 -9.41
CA HIS A 186 -15.40 -0.91 -10.02
C HIS A 186 -14.40 -1.50 -9.02
N ALA A 187 -14.54 -1.19 -7.73
CA ALA A 187 -13.67 -1.64 -6.66
C ALA A 187 -12.16 -1.41 -6.93
N VAL A 188 -11.81 -0.30 -7.59
CA VAL A 188 -10.43 0.11 -7.86
C VAL A 188 -9.71 0.33 -6.52
N THR A 189 -8.49 -0.15 -6.40
CA THR A 189 -7.70 0.09 -5.18
C THR A 189 -7.12 1.51 -5.15
N GLY A 190 -6.87 2.06 -3.95
CA GLY A 190 -6.26 3.38 -3.82
C GLY A 190 -4.93 3.56 -4.58
N PRO A 191 -4.00 2.59 -4.53
CA PRO A 191 -2.78 2.63 -5.35
C PRO A 191 -3.04 2.63 -6.86
N GLN A 192 -3.98 1.82 -7.34
CA GLN A 192 -4.35 1.79 -8.76
C GLN A 192 -4.94 3.13 -9.20
N LEU A 193 -5.85 3.69 -8.39
CA LEU A 193 -6.43 4.99 -8.66
C LEU A 193 -5.38 6.11 -8.72
N ALA A 194 -4.43 6.13 -7.79
CA ALA A 194 -3.36 7.13 -7.80
C ALA A 194 -2.44 7.01 -9.02
N ALA A 195 -2.17 5.78 -9.49
CA ALA A 195 -1.28 5.49 -10.62
C ALA A 195 -1.99 5.59 -11.99
N MET A 196 -3.33 5.67 -12.03
CA MET A 196 -4.12 5.66 -13.27
C MET A 196 -3.72 6.83 -14.19
N GLN A 197 -3.50 6.54 -15.46
CA GLN A 197 -3.16 7.51 -16.48
C GLN A 197 -4.36 7.85 -17.36
N LEU A 198 -4.29 8.98 -18.08
CA LEU A 198 -5.32 9.37 -19.05
C LEU A 198 -5.44 8.34 -20.17
N THR A 199 -4.31 7.74 -20.57
CA THR A 199 -4.25 6.71 -21.62
C THR A 199 -4.89 5.38 -21.22
N ASP A 200 -5.09 5.13 -19.92
CA ASP A 200 -5.76 3.93 -19.44
C ASP A 200 -7.27 3.95 -19.70
N ILE A 201 -7.80 5.12 -20.10
CA ILE A 201 -9.23 5.30 -20.36
C ILE A 201 -9.45 5.59 -21.85
N GLN A 202 -10.13 4.67 -22.53
CA GLN A 202 -10.45 4.77 -23.96
C GLN A 202 -11.86 4.21 -24.21
N ASP A 203 -12.62 4.88 -25.04
CA ASP A 203 -13.95 4.43 -25.53
C ASP A 203 -14.92 3.97 -24.42
N GLY A 204 -14.94 4.71 -23.30
CA GLY A 204 -15.80 4.38 -22.18
C GLY A 204 -15.37 3.12 -21.39
N ARG A 205 -14.14 2.70 -21.56
CA ARG A 205 -13.51 1.58 -20.85
C ARG A 205 -12.26 2.05 -20.17
N PHE A 206 -11.87 1.38 -19.10
CA PHE A 206 -10.55 1.57 -18.52
C PHE A 206 -9.76 0.26 -18.47
N THR A 207 -8.47 0.36 -18.72
CA THR A 207 -7.53 -0.75 -18.67
C THR A 207 -6.82 -0.75 -17.32
N LEU A 208 -6.90 -1.87 -16.62
CA LEU A 208 -6.26 -2.05 -15.32
C LEU A 208 -5.45 -3.33 -15.35
N GLN A 209 -4.12 -3.20 -15.48
CA GLN A 209 -3.24 -4.34 -15.75
C GLN A 209 -3.68 -5.06 -17.03
N ASP A 210 -4.09 -6.34 -16.93
CA ASP A 210 -4.48 -7.18 -18.07
C ASP A 210 -6.01 -7.16 -18.33
N ARG A 211 -6.76 -6.28 -17.65
CA ARG A 211 -8.23 -6.25 -17.73
C ARG A 211 -8.73 -4.94 -18.31
N THR A 212 -9.61 -5.03 -19.28
CA THR A 212 -10.36 -3.90 -19.81
C THR A 212 -11.78 -3.96 -19.29
N ILE A 213 -12.19 -2.95 -18.55
CA ILE A 213 -13.46 -2.89 -17.81
C ILE A 213 -14.31 -1.76 -18.37
N PRO A 214 -15.55 -2.01 -18.78
CA PRO A 214 -16.46 -0.94 -19.19
C PRO A 214 -16.80 -0.05 -18.00
N LEU A 215 -16.75 1.27 -18.20
CA LEU A 215 -17.12 2.24 -17.18
C LEU A 215 -18.64 2.34 -17.08
N ALA A 216 -19.16 2.30 -15.86
CA ALA A 216 -20.58 2.52 -15.60
C ALA A 216 -20.99 3.95 -15.98
N GLY A 217 -22.21 4.14 -16.46
CA GLY A 217 -22.73 5.47 -16.88
C GLY A 217 -22.50 6.57 -15.85
N PRO A 218 -22.81 6.35 -14.54
CA PRO A 218 -22.55 7.33 -13.49
C PRO A 218 -21.06 7.70 -13.32
N VAL A 219 -20.14 6.78 -13.65
CA VAL A 219 -18.68 7.04 -13.62
C VAL A 219 -18.28 7.89 -14.82
N LEU A 220 -18.81 7.61 -16.02
CA LEU A 220 -18.55 8.39 -17.24
C LEU A 220 -18.95 9.85 -17.07
N THR A 221 -20.12 10.13 -16.46
CA THR A 221 -20.58 11.50 -16.18
C THR A 221 -19.59 12.24 -15.27
N ARG A 222 -19.12 11.59 -14.21
CA ARG A 222 -18.16 12.19 -13.27
C ARG A 222 -16.76 12.33 -13.87
N LEU A 223 -16.38 11.39 -14.74
CA LEU A 223 -15.14 11.48 -15.50
C LEU A 223 -15.13 12.70 -16.41
N ALA A 224 -16.20 12.92 -17.16
CA ALA A 224 -16.32 14.10 -18.02
C ALA A 224 -16.24 15.40 -17.22
N ALA A 225 -16.95 15.48 -16.09
CA ALA A 225 -16.90 16.64 -15.19
C ALA A 225 -15.49 16.88 -14.61
N TYR A 226 -14.80 15.81 -14.24
CA TYR A 226 -13.44 15.93 -13.71
C TYR A 226 -12.43 16.34 -14.81
N LEU A 227 -12.53 15.79 -16.01
CA LEU A 227 -11.66 16.16 -17.13
C LEU A 227 -11.83 17.61 -17.54
N ASP A 228 -13.07 18.11 -17.54
CA ASP A 228 -13.37 19.54 -17.76
C ASP A 228 -12.75 20.41 -16.66
N HIS A 229 -12.94 20.05 -15.39
CA HIS A 229 -12.29 20.72 -14.27
C HIS A 229 -10.76 20.72 -14.38
N ARG A 230 -10.18 19.57 -14.72
CA ARG A 230 -8.73 19.38 -14.88
C ARG A 230 -8.17 20.27 -15.98
N SER A 231 -8.80 20.30 -17.14
CA SER A 231 -8.37 21.12 -18.30
C SER A 231 -8.46 22.62 -18.02
N LYS A 232 -9.48 23.06 -17.29
CA LYS A 232 -9.65 24.46 -16.90
C LYS A 232 -8.66 24.89 -15.81
N THR A 233 -8.38 24.01 -14.86
CA THR A 233 -7.54 24.35 -13.70
C THR A 233 -6.04 24.25 -14.01
N TRP A 234 -5.64 23.28 -14.84
CA TRP A 234 -4.26 23.02 -15.20
C TRP A 234 -4.07 22.82 -16.71
N PRO A 235 -4.35 23.83 -17.56
CA PRO A 235 -4.35 23.68 -19.01
C PRO A 235 -2.98 23.33 -19.61
N ALA A 236 -1.90 23.70 -18.94
CA ALA A 236 -0.53 23.47 -19.40
C ALA A 236 0.17 22.29 -18.69
N THR A 237 -0.58 21.43 -17.97
CA THR A 237 0.04 20.30 -17.28
C THR A 237 0.54 19.23 -18.25
N LEU A 238 1.78 18.76 -18.04
CA LEU A 238 2.36 17.61 -18.73
C LEU A 238 2.17 16.30 -17.96
N ASN A 239 1.51 16.33 -16.79
CA ASN A 239 1.29 15.14 -15.99
C ASN A 239 0.26 14.23 -16.68
N ALA A 240 0.69 13.02 -17.06
CA ALA A 240 -0.16 12.05 -17.75
C ALA A 240 -1.15 11.32 -16.81
N HIS A 241 -1.00 11.45 -15.48
CA HIS A 241 -1.92 10.80 -14.56
C HIS A 241 -3.32 11.39 -14.62
N LEU A 242 -4.32 10.53 -14.48
CA LEU A 242 -5.73 10.95 -14.46
C LEU A 242 -5.93 11.96 -13.33
N PHE A 243 -5.60 11.57 -12.10
CA PHE A 243 -5.72 12.43 -10.93
C PHE A 243 -4.48 13.27 -10.72
N ILE A 244 -4.66 14.58 -10.67
CA ILE A 244 -3.63 15.55 -10.33
C ILE A 244 -4.17 16.55 -9.32
N ASN A 245 -3.27 17.23 -8.64
CA ASN A 245 -3.58 18.32 -7.72
C ASN A 245 -2.54 19.44 -7.86
N ARG A 246 -2.69 20.53 -7.11
CA ARG A 246 -1.77 21.68 -7.16
C ARG A 246 -0.27 21.29 -7.01
N LYS A 247 0.04 20.21 -6.26
CA LYS A 247 1.42 19.77 -6.04
C LYS A 247 1.96 18.93 -7.19
N THR A 248 1.09 18.16 -7.86
CA THR A 248 1.50 17.21 -8.91
C THR A 248 1.24 17.72 -10.32
N ALA A 249 0.40 18.74 -10.50
CA ALA A 249 0.14 19.32 -11.83
C ALA A 249 1.41 19.81 -12.55
N PRO A 250 2.41 20.44 -11.89
CA PRO A 250 3.68 20.82 -12.54
C PRO A 250 4.71 19.68 -12.59
N ARG A 251 4.33 18.45 -12.27
CA ARG A 251 5.22 17.28 -12.15
C ARG A 251 4.76 16.16 -13.07
N THR A 252 5.50 15.04 -13.09
CA THR A 252 5.11 13.81 -13.81
C THR A 252 4.71 12.67 -12.87
N THR A 253 4.81 12.89 -11.56
CA THR A 253 4.51 11.90 -10.52
C THR A 253 3.01 11.82 -10.20
N PRO A 254 2.53 10.66 -9.72
CA PRO A 254 1.16 10.47 -9.30
C PRO A 254 0.83 11.29 -8.03
N VAL A 255 -0.46 11.45 -7.77
CA VAL A 255 -0.95 11.98 -6.49
C VAL A 255 -0.62 11.06 -5.33
N SER A 256 -0.61 11.62 -4.11
CA SER A 256 -0.51 10.81 -2.88
C SER A 256 -1.66 9.80 -2.79
N ARG A 257 -1.40 8.63 -2.22
CA ARG A 257 -2.42 7.60 -1.95
C ARG A 257 -3.58 8.10 -1.08
N ASN A 258 -3.36 9.19 -0.34
CA ASN A 258 -4.38 9.80 0.50
C ASN A 258 -5.28 10.80 -0.25
N PHE A 259 -4.95 11.11 -1.52
CA PHE A 259 -5.77 11.99 -2.35
C PHE A 259 -6.83 11.15 -3.11
N PRO A 260 -8.09 11.62 -3.20
CA PRO A 260 -8.71 12.76 -2.49
C PRO A 260 -9.42 12.33 -1.18
N TRP A 261 -9.04 11.23 -0.56
CA TRP A 261 -9.78 10.51 0.48
C TRP A 261 -9.98 11.30 1.78
N ILE A 262 -9.07 12.23 2.09
CA ILE A 262 -9.24 13.12 3.25
C ILE A 262 -10.45 14.02 3.03
N ALA A 263 -10.63 14.56 1.83
CA ALA A 263 -11.78 15.39 1.48
C ALA A 263 -13.06 14.56 1.36
N ALA A 264 -12.96 13.33 0.86
CA ALA A 264 -14.08 12.40 0.77
C ALA A 264 -14.61 11.93 2.14
N GLN A 265 -13.81 12.03 3.21
CA GLN A 265 -14.10 11.49 4.54
C GLN A 265 -14.43 9.97 4.52
N LEU A 266 -13.94 9.27 3.53
CA LEU A 266 -14.11 7.82 3.33
C LEU A 266 -12.75 7.15 3.24
N LYS A 267 -12.68 5.89 3.68
CA LYS A 267 -11.51 5.05 3.49
C LYS A 267 -11.69 4.26 2.19
N PRO A 268 -10.79 4.38 1.20
CA PRO A 268 -10.92 3.69 -0.09
C PRO A 268 -11.02 2.18 0.07
N GLN A 269 -10.31 1.61 1.05
CA GLN A 269 -10.35 0.18 1.31
C GLN A 269 -11.72 -0.27 1.82
N ALA A 270 -12.34 0.47 2.73
CA ALA A 270 -13.66 0.15 3.25
C ALA A 270 -14.73 0.26 2.15
N LEU A 271 -14.66 1.32 1.32
CA LEU A 271 -15.56 1.48 0.17
C LEU A 271 -15.41 0.34 -0.86
N ARG A 272 -14.17 -0.10 -1.10
CA ARG A 272 -13.91 -1.25 -1.96
C ARG A 272 -14.45 -2.55 -1.36
N GLU A 273 -14.26 -2.75 -0.07
CA GLU A 273 -14.79 -3.92 0.65
C GLU A 273 -16.31 -3.96 0.61
N ASP A 274 -16.98 -2.83 0.79
CA ASP A 274 -18.43 -2.70 0.65
C ASP A 274 -18.91 -3.12 -0.75
N ARG A 275 -18.26 -2.65 -1.81
CA ARG A 275 -18.61 -3.03 -3.20
C ARG A 275 -18.42 -4.54 -3.45
N ILE A 276 -17.37 -5.15 -2.89
CA ILE A 276 -17.13 -6.59 -3.02
C ILE A 276 -18.18 -7.38 -2.24
N LEU A 277 -18.55 -6.92 -1.02
CA LEU A 277 -19.63 -7.52 -0.24
C LEU A 277 -20.95 -7.50 -0.99
N GLN A 278 -21.34 -6.37 -1.56
CA GLN A 278 -22.56 -6.27 -2.37
C GLN A 278 -22.57 -7.28 -3.52
N GLU A 279 -21.45 -7.47 -4.23
CA GLU A 279 -21.37 -8.44 -5.32
C GLU A 279 -21.42 -9.90 -4.82
N ILE A 280 -20.74 -10.22 -3.72
CA ILE A 280 -20.76 -11.59 -3.18
C ILE A 280 -22.16 -11.98 -2.70
N HIS A 281 -22.88 -11.05 -2.06
CA HIS A 281 -24.26 -11.24 -1.66
C HIS A 281 -25.19 -11.37 -2.88
N ALA A 282 -25.06 -10.50 -3.87
CA ALA A 282 -25.87 -10.53 -5.09
C ALA A 282 -25.68 -11.83 -5.92
N THR A 283 -24.51 -12.46 -5.80
CA THR A 283 -24.18 -13.70 -6.55
C THR A 283 -24.32 -14.97 -5.73
N GLY A 284 -24.77 -14.88 -4.48
CA GLY A 284 -24.89 -16.04 -3.60
C GLY A 284 -23.57 -16.74 -3.31
N GLY A 285 -22.44 -16.00 -3.29
CA GLY A 285 -21.14 -16.54 -2.91
C GLY A 285 -20.28 -17.02 -4.08
N ASP A 286 -20.50 -16.57 -5.31
CA ASP A 286 -19.68 -16.95 -6.45
C ASP A 286 -18.25 -16.38 -6.36
N VAL A 287 -17.38 -17.16 -5.72
CA VAL A 287 -15.96 -16.81 -5.50
C VAL A 287 -15.22 -16.59 -6.81
N ARG A 288 -15.51 -17.37 -7.86
CA ARG A 288 -14.83 -17.24 -9.15
C ARG A 288 -15.15 -15.90 -9.81
N ARG A 289 -16.41 -15.54 -9.84
CA ARG A 289 -16.87 -14.27 -10.37
C ARG A 289 -16.23 -13.08 -9.63
N ILE A 290 -16.12 -13.14 -8.31
CA ILE A 290 -15.47 -12.12 -7.49
C ILE A 290 -13.96 -12.01 -7.84
N CYS A 291 -13.27 -13.13 -8.04
CA CYS A 291 -11.87 -13.12 -8.47
C CYS A 291 -11.74 -12.45 -9.85
N ASP A 292 -12.58 -12.79 -10.80
CA ASP A 292 -12.53 -12.26 -12.16
C ASP A 292 -12.89 -10.78 -12.22
N LEU A 293 -13.94 -10.35 -11.50
CA LEU A 293 -14.41 -8.96 -11.50
C LEU A 293 -13.44 -8.01 -10.80
N PHE A 294 -12.86 -8.41 -9.67
CA PHE A 294 -12.08 -7.50 -8.81
C PHE A 294 -10.59 -7.83 -8.75
N GLY A 295 -10.13 -8.86 -9.47
CA GLY A 295 -8.73 -9.29 -9.47
C GLY A 295 -8.28 -9.78 -8.09
N LEU A 296 -9.13 -10.49 -7.37
CA LEU A 296 -8.81 -11.06 -6.06
C LEU A 296 -8.16 -12.43 -6.21
N SER A 297 -7.27 -12.75 -5.27
CA SER A 297 -6.87 -14.15 -5.08
C SER A 297 -8.03 -14.95 -4.49
N ILE A 298 -8.06 -16.26 -4.75
CA ILE A 298 -9.07 -17.17 -4.18
C ILE A 298 -9.15 -17.04 -2.65
N THR A 299 -8.00 -16.99 -1.97
CA THR A 299 -7.95 -16.80 -0.50
C THR A 299 -8.60 -15.49 -0.05
N ALA A 300 -8.40 -14.41 -0.81
CA ALA A 300 -9.03 -13.13 -0.48
C ALA A 300 -10.54 -13.16 -0.76
N ALA A 301 -10.98 -13.78 -1.84
CA ALA A 301 -12.40 -13.88 -2.18
C ALA A 301 -13.17 -14.79 -1.21
N LEU A 302 -12.57 -15.88 -0.75
CA LEU A 302 -13.15 -16.76 0.29
C LEU A 302 -13.42 -16.02 1.61
N ARG A 303 -12.59 -15.03 1.96
CA ARG A 303 -12.85 -14.19 3.15
C ARG A 303 -14.16 -13.40 3.04
N TYR A 304 -14.53 -12.97 1.84
CA TYR A 304 -15.82 -12.31 1.62
C TYR A 304 -16.97 -13.33 1.55
N ALA A 305 -16.75 -14.49 0.95
CA ALA A 305 -17.77 -15.54 0.91
C ALA A 305 -18.15 -16.02 2.31
N SER A 306 -17.19 -16.09 3.24
CA SER A 306 -17.50 -16.47 4.65
C SER A 306 -18.39 -15.45 5.39
N THR A 307 -18.59 -14.24 4.86
CA THR A 307 -19.51 -13.27 5.45
C THR A 307 -20.98 -13.62 5.22
N LEU A 308 -21.30 -14.43 4.22
CA LEU A 308 -22.67 -14.89 3.95
C LEU A 308 -23.25 -15.73 5.09
N GLU A 309 -22.39 -16.44 5.81
CA GLU A 309 -22.77 -17.29 6.94
C GLU A 309 -22.67 -16.54 8.29
N HIS A 310 -22.29 -15.25 8.28
CA HIS A 310 -22.10 -14.49 9.51
C HIS A 310 -23.45 -14.03 10.07
N PRO A 311 -23.80 -14.36 11.32
CA PRO A 311 -25.14 -14.10 11.88
C PRO A 311 -25.56 -12.63 11.82
N ASP A 312 -24.64 -11.70 12.08
CA ASP A 312 -24.90 -10.25 12.08
C ASP A 312 -25.20 -9.66 10.68
N LEU A 313 -24.92 -10.41 9.60
CA LEU A 313 -25.17 -10.00 8.22
C LEU A 313 -26.39 -10.73 7.61
N ALA A 314 -26.78 -11.86 8.18
CA ALA A 314 -27.97 -12.63 7.76
C ALA A 314 -29.27 -11.90 8.12
N ASP A 315 -29.31 -11.14 9.23
CA ASP A 315 -30.51 -10.44 9.71
C ASP A 315 -30.85 -9.16 8.93
N GLY A 316 -29.94 -8.65 8.08
CA GLY A 316 -30.13 -7.43 7.29
C GLY A 316 -31.15 -7.56 6.15
N GLU A 317 -31.43 -8.77 5.65
CA GLU A 317 -32.37 -8.99 4.54
C GLU A 317 -33.84 -9.18 4.98
N ALA A 318 -34.10 -9.46 6.27
CA ALA A 318 -35.43 -9.66 6.76
C ALA A 318 -36.27 -8.37 6.94
N GLY A 319 -35.62 -7.19 6.86
CA GLY A 319 -36.27 -5.89 7.12
C GLY A 319 -36.98 -5.24 5.94
N THR A 320 -36.70 -5.64 4.68
CA THR A 320 -37.19 -4.93 3.48
C THR A 320 -38.44 -5.55 2.81
N HIS A 321 -38.97 -6.68 3.31
CA HIS A 321 -40.13 -7.35 2.71
C HIS A 321 -41.44 -7.25 3.51
N ARG A 322 -41.54 -6.37 4.52
CA ARG A 322 -42.80 -6.09 5.21
C ARG A 322 -43.19 -4.62 5.12
N ALA A 323 -43.54 -4.18 3.94
CA ALA A 323 -44.38 -3.00 3.73
C ALA A 323 -45.03 -3.10 2.34
N ARG A 324 -46.15 -3.81 2.28
CA ARG A 324 -47.26 -3.59 1.37
C ARG A 324 -48.55 -3.70 2.15
#